data_dbc3249ba9451a70bba5732b66ad5074
#
_entry.id   dbc3249ba9451a70bba5732b66ad5074
#
_cell.length_a   1.000
_cell.length_b   1.000
_cell.length_c   1.000
_cell.angle_alpha   90.00
_cell.angle_beta   90.00
_cell.angle_gamma   90.00
#
_symmetry.space_group_name_H-M   'P 1'
#
loop_
_entity.id
_entity.type
_entity.pdbx_description
1 polymer ?
#
loop_
_entity_poly.entity_id
_entity_poly.type
_entity_poly.pdbx_seq_one_letter_code
_entity_poly.pdbx_strand_id
1 'polypeptide(L)'
;MSHPLKIVFAGTPDFAAQHLSALIDSHHEVVAVYCPPDKPAGRGKKLTACATKTLALAHNLPVEQPINFKAPAEKIKLADYQADVMIVVAYGLLLPLSILETPKFGCINVHGSILPKW
;
A
#
# COMPACT_ATOMS: atom_id res chain seq x y z
N MET A 1 -10.43 -25.03 -2.69
CA MET A 1 -10.31 -23.97 -3.67
C MET A 1 -10.24 -22.62 -2.97
N SER A 2 -9.23 -21.83 -3.24
CA SER A 2 -9.09 -20.54 -2.59
C SER A 2 -9.85 -19.48 -3.38
N HIS A 3 -10.47 -18.56 -2.66
CA HIS A 3 -11.12 -17.42 -3.26
C HIS A 3 -10.13 -16.28 -3.41
N PRO A 4 -10.23 -15.50 -4.49
CA PRO A 4 -9.40 -14.31 -4.61
C PRO A 4 -9.68 -13.35 -3.44
N LEU A 5 -8.63 -12.78 -2.90
CA LEU A 5 -8.74 -11.76 -1.88
C LEU A 5 -8.66 -10.38 -2.50
N LYS A 6 -9.41 -9.45 -1.94
CA LYS A 6 -9.28 -8.03 -2.28
C LYS A 6 -8.22 -7.45 -1.39
N ILE A 7 -7.18 -6.90 -1.98
CA ILE A 7 -5.98 -6.45 -1.27
C ILE A 7 -5.80 -4.95 -1.44
N VAL A 8 -5.60 -4.26 -0.32
CA VAL A 8 -5.05 -2.91 -0.33
C VAL A 8 -3.56 -3.05 -0.04
N PHE A 9 -2.74 -2.46 -0.90
CA PHE A 9 -1.29 -2.51 -0.75
C PHE A 9 -0.77 -1.15 -0.28
N ALA A 10 0.15 -1.16 0.66
CA ALA A 10 0.82 0.07 1.10
C ALA A 10 2.32 -0.14 1.11
N GLY A 11 3.05 0.73 0.45
CA GLY A 11 4.49 0.61 0.40
C GLY A 11 5.13 1.77 -0.32
N THR A 12 6.45 1.87 -0.24
CA THR A 12 7.19 3.03 -0.75
C THR A 12 8.31 2.69 -1.72
N PRO A 13 9.36 1.94 -1.31
CA PRO A 13 10.57 1.80 -2.14
C PRO A 13 10.42 0.74 -3.23
N ASP A 14 11.49 0.59 -4.00
CA ASP A 14 11.54 -0.41 -5.07
C ASP A 14 11.24 -1.82 -4.57
N PHE A 15 11.72 -2.13 -3.37
CA PHE A 15 11.43 -3.43 -2.74
C PHE A 15 9.93 -3.65 -2.62
N ALA A 16 9.19 -2.61 -2.20
CA ALA A 16 7.73 -2.71 -2.10
C ALA A 16 7.10 -2.88 -3.49
N ALA A 17 7.64 -2.18 -4.50
CA ALA A 17 7.10 -2.31 -5.85
C ALA A 17 7.22 -3.74 -6.37
N GLN A 18 8.28 -4.45 -6.03
CA GLN A 18 8.43 -5.84 -6.43
C GLN A 18 7.34 -6.71 -5.81
N HIS A 19 6.99 -6.45 -4.55
CA HIS A 19 5.89 -7.17 -3.91
C HIS A 19 4.55 -6.84 -4.55
N LEU A 20 4.33 -5.57 -4.87
CA LEU A 20 3.11 -5.15 -5.55
C LEU A 20 2.99 -5.83 -6.91
N SER A 21 4.07 -5.89 -7.66
CA SER A 21 4.07 -6.54 -8.97
C SER A 21 3.65 -8.01 -8.85
N ALA A 22 4.19 -8.71 -7.85
CA ALA A 22 3.83 -10.10 -7.63
C ALA A 22 2.35 -10.27 -7.28
N LEU A 23 1.79 -9.35 -6.49
CA LEU A 23 0.37 -9.40 -6.15
C LEU A 23 -0.51 -9.10 -7.35
N ILE A 24 -0.12 -8.16 -8.21
CA ILE A 24 -0.87 -7.86 -9.43
C ILE A 24 -0.91 -9.09 -10.35
N ASP A 25 0.19 -9.83 -10.41
CA ASP A 25 0.27 -11.03 -11.27
C ASP A 25 -0.41 -12.24 -10.64
N SER A 26 -0.80 -12.16 -9.37
CA SER A 26 -1.45 -13.27 -8.68
C SER A 26 -2.94 -13.32 -9.05
N HIS A 27 -3.63 -14.36 -8.55
CA HIS A 27 -5.07 -14.45 -8.75
C HIS A 27 -5.86 -13.55 -7.81
N HIS A 28 -5.21 -12.88 -6.88
CA HIS A 28 -5.87 -11.93 -5.98
C HIS A 28 -6.04 -10.58 -6.67
N GLU A 29 -6.96 -9.79 -6.15
CA GLU A 29 -7.27 -8.49 -6.73
C GLU A 29 -6.70 -7.39 -5.86
N VAL A 30 -5.81 -6.56 -6.41
CA VAL A 30 -5.34 -5.35 -5.75
C VAL A 30 -6.35 -4.26 -6.04
N VAL A 31 -7.03 -3.76 -5.00
CA VAL A 31 -8.11 -2.78 -5.18
C VAL A 31 -7.63 -1.35 -4.98
N ALA A 32 -6.52 -1.14 -4.29
CA ALA A 32 -5.95 0.20 -4.11
C ALA A 32 -4.51 0.08 -3.65
N VAL A 33 -3.74 1.15 -3.90
CA VAL A 33 -2.35 1.24 -3.50
C VAL A 33 -2.17 2.52 -2.69
N TYR A 34 -1.64 2.38 -1.48
CA TYR A 34 -1.28 3.51 -0.63
C TYR A 34 0.21 3.74 -0.72
N CYS A 35 0.60 4.97 -0.93
CA CYS A 35 2.02 5.35 -0.97
C CYS A 35 2.15 6.78 -0.43
N PRO A 36 3.38 7.21 -0.11
CA PRO A 36 3.56 8.56 0.42
C PRO A 36 3.30 9.61 -0.65
N PRO A 37 3.04 10.86 -0.25
CA PRO A 37 2.96 11.95 -1.21
C PRO A 37 4.22 12.04 -2.04
N ASP A 38 4.08 12.52 -3.28
CA ASP A 38 5.23 12.74 -4.14
C ASP A 38 6.20 13.72 -3.46
N LYS A 39 7.48 13.47 -3.64
CA LYS A 39 8.53 14.25 -2.99
C LYS A 39 9.41 14.92 -4.03
N PRO A 40 9.94 16.12 -3.69
CA PRO A 40 10.96 16.70 -4.54
C PRO A 40 12.18 15.78 -4.59
N ALA A 41 12.69 15.52 -5.78
CA ALA A 41 13.83 14.64 -5.96
C ALA A 41 14.69 15.16 -7.09
N GLY A 42 16.00 14.91 -6.97
CA GLY A 42 16.95 15.28 -8.00
C GLY A 42 17.17 16.77 -8.11
N ARG A 43 17.87 17.15 -9.15
CA ARG A 43 18.11 18.56 -9.45
C ARG A 43 16.83 19.21 -9.93
N GLY A 44 16.61 20.45 -9.50
CA GLY A 44 15.38 21.15 -9.80
C GLY A 44 14.22 20.78 -8.93
N LYS A 45 14.37 19.80 -8.06
CA LYS A 45 13.40 19.40 -7.05
C LYS A 45 12.01 19.18 -7.63
N LYS A 46 11.94 18.47 -8.74
CA LYS A 46 10.65 18.08 -9.29
C LYS A 46 9.98 17.06 -8.38
N LEU A 47 8.67 17.18 -8.24
CA LEU A 47 7.91 16.17 -7.50
C LEU A 47 8.00 14.85 -8.25
N THR A 48 8.39 13.81 -7.52
CA THR A 48 8.64 12.50 -8.10
C THR A 48 7.81 11.46 -7.38
N ALA A 49 7.12 10.65 -8.15
CA ALA A 49 6.34 9.55 -7.62
C ALA A 49 7.27 8.42 -7.18
N CYS A 50 6.88 7.70 -6.12
CA CYS A 50 7.62 6.52 -5.72
C CYS A 50 7.34 5.36 -6.69
N ALA A 51 8.16 4.32 -6.59
CA ALA A 51 8.06 3.19 -7.50
C ALA A 51 6.69 2.50 -7.44
N THR A 52 6.11 2.38 -6.25
CA THR A 52 4.80 1.75 -6.09
C THR A 52 3.71 2.54 -6.79
N LYS A 53 3.75 3.87 -6.71
CA LYS A 53 2.78 4.70 -7.41
C LYS A 53 2.89 4.54 -8.92
N THR A 54 4.11 4.57 -9.43
CA THR A 54 4.34 4.43 -10.86
C THR A 54 3.77 3.10 -11.37
N LEU A 55 4.05 2.02 -10.65
CA LEU A 55 3.54 0.71 -11.02
C LEU A 55 2.02 0.65 -10.94
N ALA A 56 1.43 1.21 -9.89
CA ALA A 56 -0.03 1.21 -9.72
C ALA A 56 -0.71 1.94 -10.87
N LEU A 57 -0.17 3.09 -11.26
CA LEU A 57 -0.75 3.86 -12.36
C LEU A 57 -0.64 3.11 -13.69
N ALA A 58 0.45 2.37 -13.89
CA ALA A 58 0.61 1.58 -15.11
C ALA A 58 -0.44 0.48 -15.22
N HIS A 59 -0.99 0.03 -14.10
CA HIS A 59 -2.02 -1.00 -14.06
C HIS A 59 -3.42 -0.44 -13.77
N ASN A 60 -3.58 0.90 -13.85
CA ASN A 60 -4.86 1.57 -13.63
C ASN A 60 -5.45 1.31 -12.25
N LEU A 61 -4.61 1.18 -11.25
CA LEU A 61 -5.05 0.98 -9.87
C LEU A 61 -5.26 2.31 -9.16
N PRO A 62 -6.28 2.42 -8.30
CA PRO A 62 -6.44 3.61 -7.47
C PRO A 62 -5.23 3.83 -6.58
N VAL A 63 -4.79 5.08 -6.47
CA VAL A 63 -3.64 5.46 -5.65
C VAL A 63 -4.09 6.45 -4.60
N GLU A 64 -3.77 6.16 -3.34
CA GLU A 64 -4.05 7.03 -2.21
C GLU A 64 -2.74 7.50 -1.60
N GLN A 65 -2.63 8.79 -1.37
CA GLN A 65 -1.39 9.39 -0.84
C GLN A 65 -1.68 10.28 0.37
N PRO A 66 -2.23 9.71 1.44
CA PRO A 66 -2.52 10.52 2.63
C PRO A 66 -1.22 10.98 3.29
N ILE A 67 -1.26 12.14 3.92
CA ILE A 67 -0.14 12.64 4.71
C ILE A 67 -0.05 11.84 6.01
N ASN A 68 -1.20 11.50 6.57
CA ASN A 68 -1.28 10.66 7.76
C ASN A 68 -2.70 10.07 7.82
N PHE A 69 -2.96 9.28 8.85
CA PHE A 69 -4.26 8.62 9.03
C PHE A 69 -5.05 9.20 10.21
N LYS A 70 -4.81 10.46 10.57
CA LYS A 70 -5.50 11.07 11.69
C LYS A 70 -6.93 11.46 11.37
N ALA A 71 -7.20 11.85 10.13
CA ALA A 71 -8.54 12.29 9.75
C ALA A 71 -9.48 11.09 9.64
N PRO A 72 -10.72 11.19 10.19
CA PRO A 72 -11.69 10.10 10.06
C PRO A 72 -11.98 9.73 8.61
N ALA A 73 -11.84 10.67 7.69
CA ALA A 73 -12.09 10.40 6.27
C ALA A 73 -11.16 9.32 5.72
N GLU A 74 -9.94 9.19 6.26
CA GLU A 74 -9.02 8.17 5.78
C GLU A 74 -9.49 6.76 6.12
N LYS A 75 -10.10 6.58 7.30
CA LYS A 75 -10.68 5.30 7.65
C LYS A 75 -11.88 4.97 6.77
N ILE A 76 -12.73 5.96 6.51
CA ILE A 76 -13.90 5.78 5.66
C ILE A 76 -13.48 5.39 4.26
N LYS A 77 -12.47 6.08 3.73
CA LYS A 77 -11.95 5.80 2.38
C LYS A 77 -11.41 4.37 2.29
N LEU A 78 -10.63 3.95 3.29
CA LEU A 78 -10.11 2.60 3.31
C LEU A 78 -11.23 1.57 3.41
N ALA A 79 -12.22 1.82 4.25
CA ALA A 79 -13.35 0.92 4.42
C ALA A 79 -14.15 0.78 3.12
N ASP A 80 -14.25 1.85 2.34
CA ASP A 80 -15.02 1.82 1.10
C ASP A 80 -14.42 0.88 0.05
N TYR A 81 -13.14 0.57 0.14
CA TYR A 81 -12.54 -0.41 -0.76
C TYR A 81 -12.97 -1.84 -0.45
N GLN A 82 -13.53 -2.08 0.73
CA GLN A 82 -14.01 -3.39 1.15
C GLN A 82 -12.93 -4.46 1.00
N ALA A 83 -11.72 -4.11 1.40
CA ALA A 83 -10.59 -5.02 1.27
C ALA A 83 -10.68 -6.16 2.29
N ASP A 84 -10.22 -7.32 1.88
CA ASP A 84 -10.09 -8.45 2.79
C ASP A 84 -8.86 -8.32 3.66
N VAL A 85 -7.78 -7.80 3.10
CA VAL A 85 -6.51 -7.67 3.82
C VAL A 85 -5.75 -6.46 3.28
N MET A 86 -4.97 -5.83 4.14
CA MET A 86 -4.03 -4.80 3.75
C MET A 86 -2.62 -5.33 3.94
N ILE A 87 -1.83 -5.26 2.89
CA ILE A 87 -0.44 -5.71 2.92
C ILE A 87 0.45 -4.49 2.94
N VAL A 88 1.29 -4.39 3.97
CA VAL A 88 2.15 -3.23 4.21
C VAL A 88 3.60 -3.65 4.01
N VAL A 89 4.29 -2.99 3.08
CA VAL A 89 5.69 -3.29 2.78
C VAL A 89 6.47 -1.98 2.81
N ALA A 90 7.21 -1.75 3.89
CA ALA A 90 8.04 -0.56 4.02
C ALA A 90 7.28 0.73 3.74
N TYR A 91 6.18 0.94 4.45
CA TYR A 91 5.35 2.12 4.34
C TYR A 91 5.65 3.02 5.54
N GLY A 92 6.04 4.24 5.29
CA GLY A 92 6.60 5.10 6.34
C GLY A 92 5.59 5.74 7.30
N LEU A 93 4.28 5.54 7.11
CA LEU A 93 3.29 6.16 7.98
C LEU A 93 2.87 5.22 9.10
N LEU A 94 2.58 5.81 10.26
CA LEU A 94 1.97 5.08 11.35
C LEU A 94 0.53 4.74 11.00
N LEU A 95 0.17 3.50 11.27
CA LEU A 95 -1.19 3.01 11.03
C LEU A 95 -1.89 2.84 12.37
N PRO A 96 -2.86 3.71 12.71
CA PRO A 96 -3.63 3.55 13.94
C PRO A 96 -4.38 2.22 13.97
N LEU A 97 -4.70 1.77 15.16
CA LEU A 97 -5.42 0.51 15.33
C LEU A 97 -6.71 0.49 14.51
N SER A 98 -7.44 1.61 14.46
CA SER A 98 -8.67 1.68 13.68
C SER A 98 -8.46 1.40 12.21
N ILE A 99 -7.30 1.80 11.67
CA ILE A 99 -6.92 1.49 10.29
C ILE A 99 -6.54 0.02 10.15
N LEU A 100 -5.76 -0.49 11.11
CA LEU A 100 -5.32 -1.89 11.05
C LEU A 100 -6.48 -2.86 11.11
N GLU A 101 -7.57 -2.47 11.76
CA GLU A 101 -8.76 -3.32 11.93
C GLU A 101 -9.78 -3.15 10.81
N THR A 102 -9.57 -2.19 9.91
CA THR A 102 -10.56 -1.91 8.88
C THR A 102 -10.69 -3.03 7.84
N PRO A 103 -9.60 -3.62 7.32
CA PRO A 103 -9.75 -4.76 6.42
C PRO A 103 -10.31 -5.96 7.16
N LYS A 104 -11.08 -6.78 6.45
CA LYS A 104 -11.78 -7.91 7.03
C LYS A 104 -10.86 -8.81 7.86
N PHE A 105 -9.67 -9.09 7.36
CA PHE A 105 -8.69 -9.95 8.03
C PHE A 105 -7.51 -9.18 8.60
N GLY A 106 -7.62 -7.85 8.66
CA GLY A 106 -6.55 -7.02 9.24
C GLY A 106 -5.43 -6.72 8.27
N CYS A 107 -4.25 -6.48 8.83
CA CYS A 107 -3.08 -6.08 8.05
C CYS A 107 -1.95 -7.07 8.24
N ILE A 108 -1.20 -7.28 7.17
CA ILE A 108 0.03 -8.08 7.19
C ILE A 108 1.18 -7.13 6.91
N ASN A 109 2.18 -7.12 7.78
CA ASN A 109 3.34 -6.27 7.60
C ASN A 109 4.52 -7.13 7.14
N VAL A 110 5.00 -6.85 5.92
CA VAL A 110 6.16 -7.55 5.37
C VAL A 110 7.38 -6.69 5.61
N HIS A 111 8.33 -7.22 6.34
CA HIS A 111 9.57 -6.49 6.63
C HIS A 111 10.56 -6.64 5.49
N GLY A 112 11.24 -5.53 5.18
CA GLY A 112 12.28 -5.55 4.15
C GLY A 112 13.57 -6.18 4.62
N SER A 113 13.66 -6.60 5.87
CA SER A 113 14.86 -7.23 6.39
C SER A 113 15.05 -8.61 5.78
N ILE A 114 16.24 -8.86 5.28
CA ILE A 114 16.59 -10.18 4.77
C ILE A 114 17.11 -11.08 5.85
N LEU A 115 17.37 -10.56 7.05
CA LEU A 115 17.85 -11.37 8.15
C LEU A 115 16.69 -11.96 8.91
N PRO A 116 16.66 -13.27 9.08
CA PRO A 116 15.65 -13.86 9.95
C PRO A 116 15.84 -13.35 11.36
N LYS A 117 14.73 -13.04 12.00
CA LYS A 117 14.71 -12.46 13.33
C LYS A 117 13.76 -13.23 14.20
N TRP A 118 14.19 -14.36 14.63
CA TRP A 118 13.44 -15.18 15.53
C TRP A 118 14.30 -15.87 16.53
#